data_6b20e0101344e42dca7f0981ac8a9be0
#
_entry.id   6b20e0101344e42dca7f0981ac8a9be0
#
_cell.length_a   1.000
_cell.length_b   1.000
_cell.length_c   1.000
_cell.angle_alpha   90.00
_cell.angle_beta   90.00
_cell.angle_gamma   90.00
#
_symmetry.space_group_name_H-M   'P 1'
#
loop_
_entity.id
_entity.type
_entity.pdbx_description
1 polymer ?
#
loop_
_entity_poly.entity_id
_entity_poly.type
_entity_poly.pdbx_seq_one_letter_code
_entity_poly.pdbx_strand_id
1 'polypeptide(L)'
;MKGGNKVLEIYHNLKGRAFQCTLTIVGSEPPMSLPNDPNIEIYPFIDKTNSNDRLKFHEILTRSHFLILPTRFDCFGIVFCEACAYGIPSLGTNVGGVSQVIKERENGFLFNIDASSLEYADKIEEIFNNHITYSKLRKTARKDFEERLNWDIWLDKSNKIIEQLASEHQPDFYLPVYVINMRERVERKQH
;
A
#
# COMPACT_ATOMS: atom_id res chain seq x y z
N MET A 1 -9.77 -6.34 7.70
CA MET A 1 -9.92 -7.21 6.50
C MET A 1 -9.57 -6.41 5.25
N LYS A 2 -8.66 -6.92 4.41
CA LYS A 2 -8.11 -6.24 3.22
C LYS A 2 -8.98 -6.39 1.96
N GLY A 3 -10.19 -6.97 2.06
CA GLY A 3 -11.16 -7.02 0.96
C GLY A 3 -10.89 -8.10 -0.11
N GLY A 4 -10.22 -9.19 0.24
CA GLY A 4 -9.85 -10.24 -0.73
C GLY A 4 -11.03 -10.81 -1.53
N ASN A 5 -12.18 -11.08 -0.89
CA ASN A 5 -13.38 -11.54 -1.61
C ASN A 5 -13.86 -10.54 -2.65
N LYS A 6 -13.85 -9.23 -2.31
CA LYS A 6 -14.23 -8.18 -3.26
C LYS A 6 -13.28 -8.14 -4.47
N VAL A 7 -11.97 -8.38 -4.26
CA VAL A 7 -10.99 -8.44 -5.37
C VAL A 7 -11.30 -9.61 -6.31
N LEU A 8 -11.66 -10.78 -5.78
CA LEU A 8 -12.09 -11.93 -6.59
C LEU A 8 -13.35 -11.62 -7.41
N GLU A 9 -14.33 -10.97 -6.79
CA GLU A 9 -15.54 -10.54 -7.51
C GLU A 9 -15.21 -9.53 -8.63
N ILE A 10 -14.31 -8.56 -8.38
CA ILE A 10 -13.84 -7.61 -9.39
C ILE A 10 -13.21 -8.37 -10.57
N TYR A 11 -12.32 -9.31 -10.27
CA TYR A 11 -11.68 -10.16 -11.29
C TYR A 11 -12.70 -10.93 -12.11
N HIS A 12 -13.68 -11.58 -11.48
CA HIS A 12 -14.73 -12.32 -12.18
C HIS A 12 -15.61 -11.41 -13.05
N ASN A 13 -15.92 -10.20 -12.57
CA ASN A 13 -16.67 -9.22 -13.36
C ASN A 13 -15.90 -8.80 -14.62
N LEU A 14 -14.59 -8.59 -14.53
CA LEU A 14 -13.74 -8.27 -15.69
C LEU A 14 -13.66 -9.45 -16.67
N LYS A 15 -13.50 -10.68 -16.18
CA LYS A 15 -13.53 -11.90 -17.01
C LYS A 15 -14.85 -12.06 -17.72
N GLY A 16 -15.97 -11.80 -17.04
CA GLY A 16 -17.33 -11.85 -17.62
C GLY A 16 -17.55 -10.84 -18.76
N ARG A 17 -16.72 -9.77 -18.81
CA ARG A 17 -16.71 -8.76 -19.91
C ARG A 17 -15.68 -9.07 -20.99
N ALA A 18 -15.21 -10.32 -21.07
CA ALA A 18 -14.21 -10.81 -22.03
C ALA A 18 -12.81 -10.15 -21.90
N PHE A 19 -12.48 -9.51 -20.76
CA PHE A 19 -11.12 -9.08 -20.52
C PHE A 19 -10.20 -10.29 -20.26
N GLN A 20 -9.12 -10.36 -21.02
CA GLN A 20 -8.03 -11.29 -20.72
C GLN A 20 -7.15 -10.66 -19.64
N CYS A 21 -7.38 -11.03 -18.39
CA CYS A 21 -6.67 -10.49 -17.25
C CYS A 21 -6.15 -11.59 -16.32
N THR A 22 -5.06 -11.31 -15.66
CA THR A 22 -4.47 -12.12 -14.58
C THR A 22 -4.66 -11.40 -13.26
N LEU A 23 -5.02 -12.12 -12.22
CA LEU A 23 -5.04 -11.63 -10.85
C LEU A 23 -3.82 -12.16 -10.10
N THR A 24 -2.96 -11.28 -9.62
CA THR A 24 -1.86 -11.64 -8.74
C THR A 24 -2.16 -11.19 -7.31
N ILE A 25 -2.23 -12.12 -6.38
CA ILE A 25 -2.46 -11.89 -4.94
C ILE A 25 -1.14 -12.01 -4.20
N VAL A 26 -0.75 -10.96 -3.47
CA VAL A 26 0.50 -10.91 -2.71
C VAL A 26 0.22 -10.61 -1.25
N GLY A 27 0.89 -11.34 -0.35
CA GLY A 27 0.85 -11.08 1.10
C GLY A 27 -0.41 -11.59 1.80
N SER A 28 -1.10 -12.58 1.21
CA SER A 28 -2.27 -13.20 1.80
C SER A 28 -2.38 -14.66 1.37
N GLU A 29 -2.76 -15.51 2.31
CA GLU A 29 -3.24 -16.84 1.99
C GLU A 29 -4.54 -16.72 1.17
N PRO A 30 -4.74 -17.59 0.16
CA PRO A 30 -5.98 -17.59 -0.59
C PRO A 30 -7.17 -17.98 0.30
N PRO A 31 -8.35 -17.40 0.07
CA PRO A 31 -9.56 -17.95 0.70
C PRO A 31 -9.75 -19.41 0.26
N MET A 32 -10.25 -20.26 1.17
CA MET A 32 -10.40 -21.72 0.94
C MET A 32 -11.29 -22.08 -0.28
N SER A 33 -12.04 -21.13 -0.82
CA SER A 33 -12.94 -21.28 -1.96
C SER A 33 -12.40 -20.72 -3.28
N LEU A 34 -11.07 -20.59 -3.44
CA LEU A 34 -10.51 -20.10 -4.70
C LEU A 34 -10.78 -21.09 -5.82
N PRO A 35 -11.39 -20.67 -6.95
CA PRO A 35 -11.52 -21.51 -8.11
C PRO A 35 -10.14 -21.87 -8.68
N ASN A 36 -10.00 -23.06 -9.23
CA ASN A 36 -8.80 -23.46 -9.95
C ASN A 36 -8.74 -22.71 -11.31
N ASP A 37 -8.25 -21.47 -11.29
CA ASP A 37 -8.09 -20.62 -12.47
C ASP A 37 -6.59 -20.37 -12.71
N PRO A 38 -6.02 -20.81 -13.86
CA PRO A 38 -4.60 -20.62 -14.17
C PRO A 38 -4.19 -19.14 -14.31
N ASN A 39 -5.15 -18.23 -14.39
CA ASN A 39 -4.89 -16.79 -14.42
C ASN A 39 -4.90 -16.14 -13.03
N ILE A 40 -4.99 -16.93 -11.96
CA ILE A 40 -4.83 -16.44 -10.59
C ILE A 40 -3.48 -16.91 -10.05
N GLU A 41 -2.58 -15.98 -9.80
CA GLU A 41 -1.29 -16.23 -9.18
C GLU A 41 -1.31 -15.81 -7.72
N ILE A 42 -0.72 -16.62 -6.82
CA ILE A 42 -0.74 -16.36 -5.38
C ILE A 42 0.67 -16.46 -4.83
N TYR A 43 1.05 -15.40 -4.13
CA TYR A 43 2.30 -15.29 -3.38
C TYR A 43 1.94 -14.99 -1.92
N PRO A 44 1.72 -15.99 -1.06
CA PRO A 44 1.25 -15.79 0.31
C PRO A 44 2.15 -14.88 1.12
N PHE A 45 3.45 -14.98 0.88
CA PHE A 45 4.46 -14.16 1.52
C PHE A 45 5.59 -13.86 0.53
N ILE A 46 6.09 -12.63 0.57
CA ILE A 46 7.30 -12.17 -0.12
C ILE A 46 8.20 -11.49 0.91
N ASP A 47 9.36 -12.08 1.17
CA ASP A 47 10.36 -11.50 2.07
C ASP A 47 11.19 -10.44 1.32
N LYS A 48 10.85 -9.17 1.54
CA LYS A 48 11.55 -8.04 0.91
C LYS A 48 13.01 -7.87 1.38
N THR A 49 13.45 -8.60 2.40
CA THR A 49 14.87 -8.65 2.82
C THR A 49 15.68 -9.63 1.97
N ASN A 50 15.02 -10.63 1.38
CA ASN A 50 15.61 -11.60 0.48
C ASN A 50 15.74 -11.03 -0.94
N SER A 51 16.90 -11.17 -1.57
CA SER A 51 17.16 -10.62 -2.91
C SER A 51 16.30 -11.25 -4.01
N ASN A 52 16.06 -12.56 -3.96
CA ASN A 52 15.23 -13.26 -4.96
C ASN A 52 13.77 -12.86 -4.85
N ASP A 53 13.26 -12.74 -3.64
CA ASP A 53 11.89 -12.30 -3.40
C ASP A 53 11.68 -10.84 -3.79
N ARG A 54 12.69 -9.98 -3.58
CA ARG A 54 12.66 -8.59 -4.10
C ARG A 54 12.59 -8.54 -5.62
N LEU A 55 13.38 -9.37 -6.31
CA LEU A 55 13.32 -9.46 -7.78
C LEU A 55 11.94 -9.92 -8.23
N LYS A 56 11.39 -10.94 -7.59
CA LYS A 56 10.04 -11.43 -7.87
C LYS A 56 8.97 -10.36 -7.65
N PHE A 57 9.05 -9.62 -6.55
CA PHE A 57 8.13 -8.52 -6.28
C PHE A 57 8.25 -7.40 -7.34
N HIS A 58 9.48 -7.07 -7.73
CA HIS A 58 9.76 -6.14 -8.83
C HIS A 58 9.11 -6.59 -10.15
N GLU A 59 9.28 -7.86 -10.53
CA GLU A 59 8.66 -8.43 -11.72
C GLU A 59 7.14 -8.35 -11.69
N ILE A 60 6.53 -8.71 -10.54
CA ILE A 60 5.08 -8.61 -10.35
C ILE A 60 4.60 -7.18 -10.59
N LEU A 61 5.23 -6.18 -9.95
CA LEU A 61 4.83 -4.79 -10.12
C LEU A 61 5.08 -4.28 -11.54
N THR A 62 6.21 -4.63 -12.15
CA THR A 62 6.57 -4.17 -13.49
C THR A 62 5.54 -4.60 -14.55
N ARG A 63 4.94 -5.79 -14.42
CA ARG A 63 3.91 -6.31 -15.36
C ARG A 63 2.48 -5.92 -14.98
N SER A 64 2.26 -5.30 -13.82
CA SER A 64 0.94 -4.95 -13.33
C SER A 64 0.40 -3.67 -13.97
N HIS A 65 -0.90 -3.65 -14.27
CA HIS A 65 -1.60 -2.50 -14.84
C HIS A 65 -2.31 -1.67 -13.78
N PHE A 66 -2.84 -2.30 -12.75
CA PHE A 66 -3.56 -1.66 -11.65
C PHE A 66 -3.22 -2.33 -10.32
N LEU A 67 -3.14 -1.54 -9.27
CA LEU A 67 -3.18 -2.04 -7.90
C LEU A 67 -4.59 -1.87 -7.34
N ILE A 68 -5.16 -2.95 -6.81
CA ILE A 68 -6.52 -2.96 -6.26
C ILE A 68 -6.45 -3.39 -4.79
N LEU A 69 -6.87 -2.50 -3.87
CA LEU A 69 -6.94 -2.82 -2.45
C LEU A 69 -8.22 -2.23 -1.83
N PRO A 70 -9.36 -2.94 -1.92
CA PRO A 70 -10.65 -2.51 -1.36
C PRO A 70 -10.70 -2.80 0.15
N THR A 71 -9.75 -2.22 0.88
CA THR A 71 -9.61 -2.43 2.32
C THR A 71 -10.71 -1.73 3.12
N ARG A 72 -11.11 -2.32 4.25
CA ARG A 72 -12.02 -1.67 5.20
C ARG A 72 -11.30 -0.84 6.26
N PHE A 73 -10.00 -1.04 6.39
CA PHE A 73 -9.15 -0.28 7.31
C PHE A 73 -7.69 -0.34 6.83
N ASP A 74 -7.08 0.82 6.72
CA ASP A 74 -5.64 0.97 6.48
C ASP A 74 -5.15 2.31 7.07
N CYS A 75 -4.04 2.29 7.79
CA CYS A 75 -3.49 3.49 8.41
C CYS A 75 -2.94 4.47 7.37
N PHE A 76 -2.28 3.97 6.31
CA PHE A 76 -1.65 4.79 5.29
C PHE A 76 -1.67 4.13 3.91
N GLY A 77 -1.42 2.79 3.85
CA GLY A 77 -1.41 2.06 2.60
C GLY A 77 -0.09 2.19 1.83
N ILE A 78 1.03 1.82 2.46
CA ILE A 78 2.39 1.85 1.84
C ILE A 78 2.41 1.17 0.47
N VAL A 79 1.61 0.13 0.26
CA VAL A 79 1.52 -0.58 -1.03
C VAL A 79 1.10 0.35 -2.19
N PHE A 80 0.33 1.40 -1.92
CA PHE A 80 -0.02 2.39 -2.94
C PHE A 80 1.19 3.26 -3.32
N CYS A 81 2.09 3.56 -2.36
CA CYS A 81 3.35 4.24 -2.67
C CYS A 81 4.25 3.33 -3.53
N GLU A 82 4.29 2.03 -3.20
CA GLU A 82 5.03 1.03 -4.00
C GLU A 82 4.48 0.94 -5.42
N ALA A 83 3.15 0.95 -5.60
CA ALA A 83 2.53 1.00 -6.93
C ALA A 83 2.91 2.26 -7.71
N CYS A 84 2.86 3.43 -7.05
CA CYS A 84 3.27 4.69 -7.65
C CYS A 84 4.72 4.68 -8.12
N ALA A 85 5.64 4.00 -7.41
CA ALA A 85 7.03 3.81 -7.82
C ALA A 85 7.18 3.12 -9.19
N TYR A 86 6.20 2.32 -9.60
CA TYR A 86 6.15 1.65 -10.91
C TYR A 86 5.19 2.32 -11.90
N GLY A 87 4.63 3.47 -11.53
CA GLY A 87 3.64 4.14 -12.36
C GLY A 87 2.36 3.31 -12.51
N ILE A 88 1.95 2.61 -11.48
CA ILE A 88 0.74 1.78 -11.47
C ILE A 88 -0.39 2.59 -10.83
N PRO A 89 -1.48 2.91 -11.55
CA PRO A 89 -2.66 3.52 -10.97
C PRO A 89 -3.30 2.61 -9.91
N SER A 90 -3.73 3.21 -8.82
CA SER A 90 -4.28 2.49 -7.67
C SER A 90 -5.79 2.69 -7.53
N LEU A 91 -6.51 1.62 -7.18
CA LEU A 91 -7.92 1.64 -6.83
C LEU A 91 -8.08 1.20 -5.37
N GLY A 92 -8.41 2.15 -4.50
CA GLY A 92 -8.49 1.93 -3.06
C GLY A 92 -9.79 2.42 -2.46
N THR A 93 -10.10 1.98 -1.24
CA THR A 93 -11.23 2.50 -0.47
C THR A 93 -10.81 3.77 0.26
N ASN A 94 -11.69 4.77 0.31
CA ASN A 94 -11.46 6.01 1.06
C ASN A 94 -11.65 5.77 2.57
N VAL A 95 -10.63 5.20 3.21
CA VAL A 95 -10.60 4.89 4.65
C VAL A 95 -9.23 5.22 5.25
N GLY A 96 -9.21 5.65 6.50
CA GLY A 96 -7.98 5.98 7.22
C GLY A 96 -7.10 6.97 6.46
N GLY A 97 -5.82 6.66 6.32
CA GLY A 97 -4.84 7.49 5.60
C GLY A 97 -4.73 7.22 4.09
N VAL A 98 -5.56 6.36 3.49
CA VAL A 98 -5.47 6.02 2.07
C VAL A 98 -5.63 7.24 1.16
N SER A 99 -6.50 8.20 1.53
CA SER A 99 -6.68 9.45 0.80
C SER A 99 -5.46 10.41 0.86
N GLN A 100 -4.53 10.16 1.77
CA GLN A 100 -3.26 10.89 1.81
C GLN A 100 -2.30 10.39 0.73
N VAL A 101 -2.46 9.15 0.28
CA VAL A 101 -1.62 8.53 -0.74
C VAL A 101 -2.28 8.60 -2.12
N ILE A 102 -3.54 8.11 -2.22
CA ILE A 102 -4.28 8.16 -3.49
C ILE A 102 -4.90 9.54 -3.67
N LYS A 103 -4.49 10.22 -4.74
CA LYS A 103 -5.10 11.45 -5.24
C LYS A 103 -6.00 11.12 -6.43
N GLU A 104 -7.27 11.48 -6.27
CA GLU A 104 -8.31 11.21 -7.26
C GLU A 104 -7.93 11.71 -8.66
N ARG A 105 -7.95 10.82 -9.65
CA ARG A 105 -7.62 11.09 -11.06
C ARG A 105 -6.17 11.51 -11.35
N GLU A 106 -5.30 11.52 -10.34
CA GLU A 106 -3.87 11.81 -10.50
C GLU A 106 -3.04 10.53 -10.48
N ASN A 107 -3.14 9.74 -9.40
CA ASN A 107 -2.41 8.48 -9.27
C ASN A 107 -3.34 7.26 -9.02
N GLY A 108 -4.66 7.50 -8.98
CA GLY A 108 -5.64 6.44 -8.75
C GLY A 108 -7.05 6.96 -8.52
N PHE A 109 -7.87 6.10 -7.92
CA PHE A 109 -9.27 6.37 -7.62
C PHE A 109 -9.64 5.85 -6.24
N LEU A 110 -10.45 6.64 -5.53
CA LEU A 110 -10.96 6.33 -4.22
C LEU A 110 -12.44 5.94 -4.30
N PHE A 111 -12.77 4.83 -3.70
CA PHE A 111 -14.13 4.32 -3.64
C PHE A 111 -14.72 4.44 -2.24
N ASN A 112 -16.04 4.53 -2.16
CA ASN A 112 -16.73 4.43 -0.90
C ASN A 112 -16.51 3.03 -0.29
N ILE A 113 -16.56 2.91 1.04
CA ILE A 113 -16.41 1.63 1.75
C ILE A 113 -17.46 0.60 1.31
N ASP A 114 -18.64 1.06 0.92
CA ASP A 114 -19.77 0.22 0.46
C ASP A 114 -19.79 0.03 -1.06
N ALA A 115 -18.85 0.63 -1.80
CA ALA A 115 -18.78 0.47 -3.25
C ALA A 115 -18.72 -1.01 -3.64
N SER A 116 -19.50 -1.37 -4.64
CA SER A 116 -19.61 -2.73 -5.15
C SER A 116 -18.37 -3.14 -5.95
N SER A 117 -18.18 -4.43 -6.15
CA SER A 117 -17.17 -4.97 -7.07
C SER A 117 -17.40 -4.55 -8.53
N LEU A 118 -18.64 -4.27 -8.91
CA LEU A 118 -18.99 -3.76 -10.24
C LEU A 118 -18.45 -2.36 -10.47
N GLU A 119 -18.59 -1.45 -9.49
CA GLU A 119 -18.07 -0.06 -9.61
C GLU A 119 -16.56 -0.05 -9.83
N TYR A 120 -15.81 -0.94 -9.16
CA TYR A 120 -14.38 -1.10 -9.41
C TYR A 120 -14.10 -1.63 -10.81
N ALA A 121 -14.84 -2.65 -11.26
CA ALA A 121 -14.68 -3.22 -12.60
C ALA A 121 -15.03 -2.20 -13.70
N ASP A 122 -16.10 -1.42 -13.52
CA ASP A 122 -16.50 -0.34 -14.43
C ASP A 122 -15.40 0.70 -14.57
N LYS A 123 -14.80 1.11 -13.43
CA LYS A 123 -13.71 2.08 -13.43
C LYS A 123 -12.45 1.54 -14.11
N ILE A 124 -12.09 0.28 -13.89
CA ILE A 124 -10.94 -0.35 -14.55
C ILE A 124 -11.17 -0.39 -16.05
N GLU A 125 -12.35 -0.81 -16.50
CA GLU A 125 -12.73 -0.86 -17.91
C GLU A 125 -12.69 0.54 -18.55
N GLU A 126 -13.29 1.54 -17.92
CA GLU A 126 -13.28 2.95 -18.37
C GLU A 126 -11.85 3.44 -18.60
N ILE A 127 -10.96 3.19 -17.63
CA ILE A 127 -9.58 3.68 -17.70
C ILE A 127 -8.78 2.88 -18.74
N PHE A 128 -8.89 1.57 -18.74
CA PHE A 128 -8.09 0.69 -19.58
C PHE A 128 -8.41 0.88 -21.06
N ASN A 129 -9.69 1.07 -21.39
CA ASN A 129 -10.14 1.34 -22.76
C ASN A 129 -9.77 2.74 -23.26
N ASN A 130 -9.39 3.66 -22.36
CA ASN A 130 -8.92 5.00 -22.72
C ASN A 130 -7.40 5.11 -22.55
N HIS A 131 -6.65 4.75 -23.59
CA HIS A 131 -5.18 4.77 -23.57
C HIS A 131 -4.57 6.11 -23.18
N ILE A 132 -5.22 7.24 -23.52
CA ILE A 132 -4.73 8.59 -23.16
C ILE A 132 -4.84 8.78 -21.65
N THR A 133 -6.01 8.46 -21.08
CA THR A 133 -6.27 8.56 -19.63
C THR A 133 -5.35 7.62 -18.86
N TYR A 134 -5.24 6.36 -19.29
CA TYR A 134 -4.38 5.36 -18.64
C TYR A 134 -2.90 5.80 -18.66
N SER A 135 -2.40 6.23 -19.82
CA SER A 135 -1.01 6.71 -19.96
C SER A 135 -0.74 7.94 -19.10
N LYS A 136 -1.70 8.86 -18.99
CA LYS A 136 -1.60 10.04 -18.12
C LYS A 136 -1.51 9.61 -16.66
N LEU A 137 -2.41 8.72 -16.18
CA LEU A 137 -2.41 8.22 -14.81
C LEU A 137 -1.09 7.54 -14.45
N ARG A 138 -0.54 6.73 -15.34
CA ARG A 138 0.77 6.09 -15.14
C ARG A 138 1.88 7.11 -14.92
N LYS A 139 1.93 8.14 -15.75
CA LYS A 139 2.95 9.21 -15.66
C LYS A 139 2.79 10.02 -14.38
N THR A 140 1.55 10.39 -14.04
CA THR A 140 1.29 11.17 -12.82
C THR A 140 1.50 10.35 -11.56
N ALA A 141 1.19 9.04 -11.54
CA ALA A 141 1.51 8.16 -10.42
C ALA A 141 3.03 8.08 -10.19
N ARG A 142 3.83 7.88 -11.26
CA ARG A 142 5.29 7.86 -11.13
C ARG A 142 5.83 9.21 -10.65
N LYS A 143 5.36 10.32 -11.19
CA LYS A 143 5.74 11.66 -10.76
C LYS A 143 5.40 11.91 -9.28
N ASP A 144 4.21 11.51 -8.84
CA ASP A 144 3.80 11.66 -7.44
C ASP A 144 4.69 10.86 -6.48
N PHE A 145 5.18 9.68 -6.91
CA PHE A 145 6.19 8.94 -6.14
C PHE A 145 7.50 9.76 -6.03
N GLU A 146 8.00 10.28 -7.14
CA GLU A 146 9.26 11.02 -7.19
C GLU A 146 9.22 12.31 -6.37
N GLU A 147 8.07 12.99 -6.32
CA GLU A 147 7.92 14.30 -5.68
C GLU A 147 7.37 14.23 -4.25
N ARG A 148 6.73 13.11 -3.85
CA ARG A 148 6.00 13.07 -2.58
C ARG A 148 6.05 11.76 -1.81
N LEU A 149 5.99 10.60 -2.49
CA LEU A 149 5.69 9.32 -1.86
C LEU A 149 6.91 8.42 -1.61
N ASN A 150 8.11 8.95 -1.75
CA ASN A 150 9.34 8.22 -1.46
C ASN A 150 9.95 8.62 -0.10
N TRP A 151 10.84 7.77 0.40
CA TRP A 151 11.46 7.95 1.70
C TRP A 151 12.40 9.17 1.79
N ASP A 152 13.09 9.53 0.70
CA ASP A 152 14.02 10.65 0.69
C ASP A 152 13.27 11.97 0.88
N ILE A 153 12.16 12.15 0.18
CA ILE A 153 11.27 13.32 0.35
C ILE A 153 10.65 13.36 1.75
N TRP A 154 10.29 12.20 2.30
CA TRP A 154 9.76 12.12 3.66
C TRP A 154 10.81 12.53 4.69
N LEU A 155 12.05 12.03 4.56
CA LEU A 155 13.18 12.37 5.42
C LEU A 155 13.49 13.87 5.37
N ASP A 156 13.58 14.44 4.17
CA ASP A 156 13.83 15.87 4.00
C ASP A 156 12.77 16.73 4.69
N LYS A 157 11.51 16.40 4.53
CA LYS A 157 10.41 17.13 5.18
C LYS A 157 10.45 16.98 6.70
N SER A 158 10.70 15.77 7.19
CA SER A 158 10.78 15.48 8.61
C SER A 158 11.95 16.22 9.26
N ASN A 159 13.13 16.23 8.63
CA ASN A 159 14.29 16.95 9.11
C ASN A 159 14.04 18.47 9.20
N LYS A 160 13.41 19.06 8.17
CA LYS A 160 13.06 20.49 8.20
C LYS A 160 12.12 20.83 9.35
N ILE A 161 11.13 19.99 9.64
CA ILE A 161 10.21 20.19 10.78
C ILE A 161 10.98 20.08 12.10
N ILE A 162 11.86 19.08 12.25
CA ILE A 162 12.67 18.89 13.46
C ILE A 162 13.60 20.09 13.67
N GLU A 163 14.28 20.56 12.63
CA GLU A 163 15.15 21.73 12.68
C GLU A 163 14.39 23.00 13.07
N GLN A 164 13.20 23.20 12.50
CA GLN A 164 12.33 24.32 12.84
C GLN A 164 11.91 24.27 14.31
N LEU A 165 11.42 23.13 14.80
CA LEU A 165 11.03 22.96 16.19
C LEU A 165 12.22 23.13 17.15
N ALA A 166 13.39 22.64 16.79
CA ALA A 166 14.61 22.80 17.57
C ALA A 166 15.09 24.28 17.65
N SER A 167 14.85 25.07 16.59
CA SER A 167 15.20 26.49 16.56
C SER A 167 14.18 27.35 17.31
N GLU A 168 12.93 26.95 17.37
CA GLU A 168 11.86 27.70 18.08
C GLU A 168 11.81 27.40 19.58
N HIS A 169 12.36 26.26 20.02
CA HIS A 169 12.42 25.87 21.43
C HIS A 169 13.87 25.85 21.92
N GLN A 170 14.25 26.84 22.71
CA GLN A 170 15.30 26.60 23.70
C GLN A 170 14.73 25.59 24.71
N PRO A 171 15.39 24.45 24.89
CA PRO A 171 14.81 23.38 25.70
C PRO A 171 14.90 23.67 27.18
N ASP A 172 13.88 24.31 27.75
CA ASP A 172 13.60 24.21 29.20
C ASP A 172 12.89 22.87 29.54
N PHE A 173 12.86 21.92 28.59
CA PHE A 173 12.28 20.59 28.81
C PHE A 173 13.36 19.62 29.28
N TYR A 174 13.65 19.62 30.58
CA TYR A 174 14.18 18.44 31.25
C TYR A 174 13.08 17.36 31.25
N LEU A 175 13.14 16.44 30.34
CA LEU A 175 12.39 15.19 30.50
C LEU A 175 13.04 14.44 31.66
N PRO A 176 12.33 14.22 32.79
CA PRO A 176 12.91 13.48 33.89
C PRO A 176 13.19 12.03 33.40
N VAL A 177 14.46 11.70 33.34
CA VAL A 177 14.90 10.33 33.06
C VAL A 177 14.91 9.56 34.38
N TYR A 178 13.99 8.63 34.56
CA TYR A 178 13.96 7.75 35.71
C TYR A 178 14.78 6.49 35.40
N VAL A 179 15.93 6.38 36.05
CA VAL A 179 16.78 5.18 35.94
C VAL A 179 16.65 4.39 37.22
N ILE A 180 16.14 3.16 37.14
CA ILE A 180 16.12 2.21 38.26
C ILE A 180 17.29 1.24 38.06
N ASN A 181 18.31 1.36 38.94
CA ASN A 181 19.37 0.38 39.00
C ASN A 181 18.95 -0.76 39.95
N MET A 182 18.63 -1.92 39.38
CA MET A 182 18.41 -3.13 40.14
C MET A 182 19.76 -3.67 40.62
N ARG A 183 19.99 -3.70 41.94
CA ARG A 183 21.10 -4.49 42.54
C ARG A 183 20.62 -5.90 42.77
N GLU A 184 21.50 -6.86 42.60
CA GLU A 184 21.20 -8.27 42.88
C GLU A 184 20.67 -8.44 44.29
N ARG A 185 19.66 -9.30 44.43
CA ARG A 185 19.09 -9.68 45.75
C ARG A 185 20.14 -10.38 46.57
N VAL A 186 20.58 -9.74 47.63
CA VAL A 186 21.40 -10.43 48.65
C VAL A 186 20.54 -11.46 49.29
N GLU A 187 20.81 -12.75 49.06
CA GLU A 187 20.18 -13.86 49.77
C GLU A 187 20.46 -13.71 51.27
N ARG A 188 19.44 -13.45 52.05
CA ARG A 188 19.56 -13.54 53.52
C ARG A 188 19.70 -15.00 53.85
N LYS A 189 20.93 -15.44 54.16
CA LYS A 189 21.16 -16.71 54.89
C LYS A 189 20.46 -16.59 56.23
N GLN A 190 19.42 -17.37 56.44
CA GLN A 190 18.86 -17.62 57.78
C GLN A 190 19.85 -18.52 58.53
N HIS A 191 20.30 -18.04 59.65
CA HIS A 191 20.91 -18.85 60.69
C HIS A 191 19.82 -19.31 61.67
#